data_d8b70f8e210a8ea3ddc55c5a87cc6f4e
#
_entry.id   d8b70f8e210a8ea3ddc55c5a87cc6f4e
#
_cell.length_a   1.000
_cell.length_b   1.000
_cell.length_c   1.000
_cell.angle_alpha   90.00
_cell.angle_beta   90.00
_cell.angle_gamma   90.00
#
_symmetry.space_group_name_H-M   'P 1'
#
loop_
_entity.id
_entity.type
_entity.pdbx_description
1 polymer ?
#
loop_
_entity_poly.entity_id
_entity_poly.type
_entity_poly.pdbx_seq_one_letter_code
_entity_poly.pdbx_strand_id
1 'polypeptide(L)'
;MDLKKIITLIVTFIFLVIGIIFYFNRDYPDGRNTLYSKSFDKDKIKFERYDYSLGQNQTVGVEISHNKGRTYEKVTDTPIIVSMEPMFVFLDKKIGFAISKPNLQKYNKYKGVQVTHDGGKTFINGVINYENPNIEIITVEEVPYKENNKLILHCSIYQVKEDLSGYEDKDIYFESTDKGLTWNLK
;
A
#
# COMPACT_ATOMS: atom_id res chain seq x y z
N MET A 1 -24.20 -56.34 -0.91
CA MET A 1 -23.94 -55.21 0.02
C MET A 1 -25.28 -54.59 0.37
N ASP A 2 -25.56 -54.38 1.65
CA ASP A 2 -26.86 -53.87 2.11
C ASP A 2 -27.05 -52.43 1.62
N LEU A 3 -28.24 -52.11 1.07
CA LEU A 3 -28.60 -50.82 0.51
C LEU A 3 -28.32 -49.67 1.51
N LYS A 4 -28.55 -49.89 2.80
CA LYS A 4 -28.23 -48.92 3.87
C LYS A 4 -26.74 -48.60 3.93
N LYS A 5 -25.86 -49.58 3.78
CA LYS A 5 -24.39 -49.38 3.78
C LYS A 5 -23.94 -48.61 2.56
N ILE A 6 -24.57 -48.82 1.39
CA ILE A 6 -24.27 -48.06 0.16
C ILE A 6 -24.63 -46.59 0.35
N ILE A 7 -25.85 -46.28 0.86
CA ILE A 7 -26.31 -44.91 1.11
C ILE A 7 -25.38 -44.19 2.11
N THR A 8 -25.03 -44.88 3.21
CA THR A 8 -24.12 -44.29 4.19
C THR A 8 -22.76 -43.91 3.58
N LEU A 9 -22.21 -44.80 2.73
CA LEU A 9 -20.92 -44.59 2.06
C LEU A 9 -20.97 -43.36 1.12
N ILE A 10 -22.06 -43.25 0.34
CA ILE A 10 -22.26 -42.11 -0.59
C ILE A 10 -22.40 -40.80 0.19
N VAL A 11 -23.18 -40.78 1.25
CA VAL A 11 -23.37 -39.57 2.09
C VAL A 11 -22.04 -39.14 2.71
N THR A 12 -21.27 -40.08 3.27
CA THR A 12 -19.96 -39.81 3.85
C THR A 12 -18.99 -39.25 2.80
N PHE A 13 -18.99 -39.81 1.59
CA PHE A 13 -18.15 -39.33 0.49
C PHE A 13 -18.53 -37.93 0.05
N ILE A 14 -19.82 -37.59 -0.04
CA ILE A 14 -20.32 -36.26 -0.37
C ILE A 14 -19.84 -35.21 0.69
N PHE A 15 -19.98 -35.53 1.98
CA PHE A 15 -19.49 -34.65 3.05
C PHE A 15 -17.99 -34.48 3.01
N LEU A 16 -17.22 -35.48 2.67
CA LEU A 16 -15.77 -35.44 2.53
C LEU A 16 -15.36 -34.55 1.35
N VAL A 17 -16.05 -34.68 0.19
CA VAL A 17 -15.82 -33.81 -0.97
C VAL A 17 -16.20 -32.37 -0.68
N ILE A 18 -17.34 -32.13 -0.05
CA ILE A 18 -17.75 -30.79 0.39
C ILE A 18 -16.73 -30.22 1.37
N GLY A 19 -16.27 -31.00 2.34
CA GLY A 19 -15.23 -30.60 3.29
C GLY A 19 -13.90 -30.21 2.60
N ILE A 20 -13.51 -31.01 1.59
CA ILE A 20 -12.31 -30.73 0.78
C ILE A 20 -12.51 -29.47 -0.04
N ILE A 21 -13.66 -29.25 -0.69
CA ILE A 21 -13.97 -28.02 -1.43
C ILE A 21 -13.97 -26.82 -0.50
N PHE A 22 -14.58 -26.93 0.68
CA PHE A 22 -14.52 -25.86 1.69
C PHE A 22 -13.11 -25.63 2.20
N TYR A 23 -12.28 -26.64 2.34
CA TYR A 23 -10.88 -26.52 2.75
C TYR A 23 -10.02 -25.83 1.69
N PHE A 24 -10.20 -26.17 0.41
CA PHE A 24 -9.45 -25.56 -0.70
C PHE A 24 -10.00 -24.19 -1.14
N ASN A 25 -11.31 -23.94 -0.96
CA ASN A 25 -11.93 -22.63 -1.17
C ASN A 25 -11.95 -21.75 0.09
N ARG A 26 -11.38 -22.24 1.18
CA ARG A 26 -11.05 -21.36 2.29
C ARG A 26 -9.95 -20.46 1.76
N ASP A 27 -10.34 -19.28 1.25
CA ASP A 27 -9.46 -18.13 1.27
C ASP A 27 -9.01 -18.01 2.72
N TYR A 28 -7.85 -18.58 3.02
CA TYR A 28 -7.19 -18.25 4.27
C TYR A 28 -7.06 -16.73 4.25
N PRO A 29 -7.67 -16.03 5.18
CA PRO A 29 -7.22 -14.69 5.46
C PRO A 29 -5.84 -14.89 6.06
N ASP A 30 -4.87 -15.18 5.20
CA ASP A 30 -3.49 -15.26 5.60
C ASP A 30 -3.07 -13.81 5.86
N GLY A 31 -3.22 -13.37 7.11
CA GLY A 31 -2.84 -12.04 7.55
C GLY A 31 -1.39 -11.68 7.22
N ARG A 32 -0.64 -12.65 6.67
CA ARG A 32 0.72 -12.48 6.16
C ARG A 32 0.80 -11.63 4.89
N ASN A 33 -0.28 -11.52 4.13
CA ASN A 33 -0.32 -10.72 2.91
C ASN A 33 -0.89 -9.32 3.12
N THR A 34 -1.57 -9.07 4.23
CA THR A 34 -2.08 -7.74 4.57
C THR A 34 -0.96 -6.87 5.10
N LEU A 35 -0.62 -5.82 4.37
CA LEU A 35 0.47 -4.89 4.70
C LEU A 35 -0.03 -3.71 5.53
N TYR A 36 -1.29 -3.33 5.37
CA TYR A 36 -1.94 -2.22 6.07
C TYR A 36 -3.45 -2.42 6.08
N SER A 37 -4.11 -1.95 7.13
CA SER A 37 -5.58 -2.00 7.20
C SER A 37 -6.11 -0.84 8.05
N LYS A 38 -7.20 -0.23 7.59
CA LYS A 38 -7.90 0.85 8.31
C LYS A 38 -9.41 0.69 8.20
N SER A 39 -10.10 0.98 9.29
CA SER A 39 -11.56 0.93 9.36
C SER A 39 -12.16 2.33 9.28
N PHE A 40 -13.27 2.44 8.54
CA PHE A 40 -14.10 3.63 8.40
C PHE A 40 -15.57 3.21 8.58
N ASP A 41 -16.10 3.31 9.77
CA ASP A 41 -17.41 2.81 10.16
C ASP A 41 -17.59 1.30 9.89
N LYS A 42 -18.44 0.95 8.92
CA LYS A 42 -18.65 -0.43 8.47
C LYS A 42 -17.67 -0.91 7.41
N ASP A 43 -17.00 0.04 6.75
CA ASP A 43 -16.03 -0.28 5.70
C ASP A 43 -14.65 -0.52 6.29
N LYS A 44 -13.92 -1.45 5.70
CA LYS A 44 -12.52 -1.71 6.03
C LYS A 44 -11.73 -1.78 4.75
N ILE A 45 -10.67 -0.98 4.69
CA ILE A 45 -9.75 -0.90 3.54
C ILE A 45 -8.44 -1.53 3.96
N LYS A 46 -7.85 -2.33 3.09
CA LYS A 46 -6.52 -2.90 3.30
C LYS A 46 -5.66 -2.83 2.04
N PHE A 47 -4.36 -2.66 2.23
CA PHE A 47 -3.37 -2.97 1.22
C PHE A 47 -2.98 -4.44 1.36
N GLU A 48 -3.08 -5.16 0.26
CA GLU A 48 -2.80 -6.59 0.20
C GLU A 48 -1.67 -6.84 -0.78
N ARG A 49 -0.73 -7.69 -0.38
CA ARG A 49 0.31 -8.17 -1.29
C ARG A 49 -0.26 -9.24 -2.20
N TYR A 50 -0.10 -9.04 -3.50
CA TYR A 50 -0.55 -10.01 -4.50
C TYR A 50 0.57 -10.94 -4.95
N ASP A 51 1.81 -10.43 -5.03
CA ASP A 51 2.97 -11.23 -5.42
C ASP A 51 4.28 -10.60 -4.94
N TYR A 52 5.33 -11.43 -4.85
CA TYR A 52 6.71 -11.00 -4.71
C TYR A 52 7.32 -10.94 -6.10
N SER A 53 7.64 -9.74 -6.57
CA SER A 53 8.46 -9.61 -7.77
C SER A 53 9.89 -10.09 -7.49
N LEU A 54 10.57 -10.61 -8.51
CA LEU A 54 11.98 -10.91 -8.42
C LEU A 54 12.76 -9.64 -8.06
N GLY A 55 13.48 -9.65 -6.95
CA GLY A 55 14.24 -8.51 -6.44
C GLY A 55 13.65 -7.89 -5.18
N GLN A 56 13.83 -6.58 -5.01
CA GLN A 56 13.42 -5.84 -3.80
C GLN A 56 12.04 -5.17 -3.91
N ASN A 57 11.20 -5.62 -4.84
CA ASN A 57 9.88 -5.04 -5.06
C ASN A 57 8.78 -6.06 -4.78
N GLN A 58 7.60 -5.56 -4.47
CA GLN A 58 6.40 -6.36 -4.30
C GLN A 58 5.21 -5.71 -5.03
N THR A 59 4.29 -6.56 -5.49
CA THR A 59 3.06 -6.13 -6.15
C THR A 59 1.94 -6.06 -5.13
N VAL A 60 1.30 -4.91 -5.04
CA VAL A 60 0.29 -4.59 -4.03
C VAL A 60 -0.96 -4.02 -4.67
N GLY A 61 -2.10 -4.34 -4.10
CA GLY A 61 -3.38 -3.74 -4.44
C GLY A 61 -4.22 -3.45 -3.21
N VAL A 62 -5.39 -2.87 -3.43
CA VAL A 62 -6.34 -2.52 -2.39
C VAL A 62 -7.54 -3.46 -2.44
N GLU A 63 -7.95 -3.90 -1.28
CA GLU A 63 -9.20 -4.62 -1.08
C GLU A 63 -10.09 -3.87 -0.08
N ILE A 64 -11.39 -3.88 -0.34
CA ILE A 64 -12.39 -3.21 0.50
C ILE A 64 -13.40 -4.23 1.02
N SER A 65 -13.77 -4.06 2.27
CA SER A 65 -14.89 -4.75 2.90
C SER A 65 -15.97 -3.74 3.27
N HIS A 66 -17.22 -4.03 2.96
CA HIS A 66 -18.40 -3.24 3.34
C HIS A 66 -19.17 -3.81 4.53
N ASN A 67 -18.63 -4.86 5.16
CA ASN A 67 -19.28 -5.63 6.23
C ASN A 67 -18.36 -5.90 7.42
N LYS A 68 -17.56 -4.91 7.81
CA LYS A 68 -16.63 -4.95 8.94
C LYS A 68 -15.53 -6.00 8.80
N GLY A 69 -15.10 -6.29 7.57
CA GLY A 69 -14.00 -7.22 7.31
C GLY A 69 -14.41 -8.70 7.22
N ARG A 70 -15.70 -9.01 7.07
CA ARG A 70 -16.17 -10.39 6.89
C ARG A 70 -15.86 -10.92 5.50
N THR A 71 -16.02 -10.08 4.48
CA THR A 71 -15.64 -10.39 3.10
C THR A 71 -14.92 -9.18 2.50
N TYR A 72 -14.03 -9.43 1.56
CA TYR A 72 -13.26 -8.41 0.85
C TYR A 72 -13.43 -8.58 -0.65
N GLU A 73 -13.41 -7.46 -1.37
CA GLU A 73 -13.36 -7.41 -2.82
C GLU A 73 -12.14 -6.62 -3.27
N LYS A 74 -11.48 -7.08 -4.32
CA LYS A 74 -10.37 -6.36 -4.96
C LYS A 74 -10.92 -5.15 -5.69
N VAL A 75 -10.32 -3.97 -5.47
CA VAL A 75 -10.74 -2.72 -6.11
C VAL A 75 -9.68 -2.12 -7.01
N THR A 76 -8.42 -2.47 -6.82
CA THR A 76 -7.33 -1.95 -7.65
C THR A 76 -7.39 -2.55 -9.06
N ASP A 77 -7.54 -1.69 -10.06
CA ASP A 77 -7.60 -2.09 -11.47
C ASP A 77 -6.25 -2.61 -11.97
N THR A 78 -5.18 -1.89 -11.62
CA THR A 78 -3.81 -2.29 -11.94
C THR A 78 -2.98 -2.27 -10.65
N PRO A 79 -2.49 -3.43 -10.19
CA PRO A 79 -1.64 -3.50 -9.01
C PRO A 79 -0.42 -2.58 -9.14
N ILE A 80 -0.04 -1.97 -8.03
CA ILE A 80 1.11 -1.08 -7.95
C ILE A 80 2.36 -1.85 -7.51
N ILE A 81 3.51 -1.37 -7.93
CA ILE A 81 4.81 -1.89 -7.52
C ILE A 81 5.36 -0.97 -6.44
N VAL A 82 5.72 -1.55 -5.31
CA VAL A 82 6.33 -0.86 -4.18
C VAL A 82 7.60 -1.58 -3.74
N SER A 83 8.47 -0.89 -2.98
CA SER A 83 9.66 -1.48 -2.38
C SER A 83 9.33 -2.54 -1.33
N MET A 84 10.34 -3.20 -0.77
CA MET A 84 10.15 -4.22 0.28
C MET A 84 9.64 -3.64 1.60
N GLU A 85 9.91 -2.37 1.89
CA GLU A 85 9.48 -1.68 3.11
C GLU A 85 8.60 -0.48 2.76
N PRO A 86 7.39 -0.70 2.23
CA PRO A 86 6.51 0.39 1.86
C PRO A 86 5.80 0.94 3.09
N MET A 87 5.42 2.20 3.01
CA MET A 87 4.49 2.80 3.95
C MET A 87 3.13 3.01 3.29
N PHE A 88 2.07 2.78 4.05
CA PHE A 88 0.70 2.93 3.58
C PHE A 88 -0.13 3.76 4.54
N VAL A 89 -1.02 4.57 3.98
CA VAL A 89 -2.05 5.25 4.76
C VAL A 89 -3.29 5.51 3.91
N PHE A 90 -4.47 5.39 4.50
CA PHE A 90 -5.70 5.99 3.99
C PHE A 90 -6.09 7.14 4.92
N LEU A 91 -6.22 8.34 4.40
CA LEU A 91 -6.67 9.52 5.15
C LEU A 91 -8.19 9.49 5.33
N ASP A 92 -8.89 9.05 4.29
CA ASP A 92 -10.34 8.79 4.27
C ASP A 92 -10.63 7.63 3.30
N LYS A 93 -11.91 7.37 3.01
CA LYS A 93 -12.32 6.27 2.10
C LYS A 93 -11.86 6.42 0.65
N LYS A 94 -11.41 7.60 0.24
CA LYS A 94 -11.01 7.89 -1.15
C LYS A 94 -9.53 8.17 -1.29
N ILE A 95 -8.95 8.91 -0.33
CA ILE A 95 -7.57 9.37 -0.41
C ILE A 95 -6.67 8.44 0.39
N GLY A 96 -5.76 7.82 -0.31
CA GLY A 96 -4.75 6.94 0.27
C GLY A 96 -3.40 7.09 -0.42
N PHE A 97 -2.36 6.64 0.26
CA PHE A 97 -0.97 6.71 -0.21
C PHE A 97 -0.29 5.36 -0.07
N ALA A 98 0.51 5.03 -1.08
CA ALA A 98 1.49 3.97 -1.05
C ALA A 98 2.86 4.58 -1.35
N ILE A 99 3.81 4.43 -0.42
CA ILE A 99 5.10 5.09 -0.50
C ILE A 99 6.18 4.02 -0.48
N SER A 100 7.02 4.00 -1.50
CA SER A 100 8.16 3.10 -1.57
C SER A 100 9.33 3.67 -0.75
N LYS A 101 9.83 2.89 0.22
CA LYS A 101 11.12 3.14 0.86
C LYS A 101 12.22 2.32 0.18
N PRO A 102 13.42 2.76 0.10
CA PRO A 102 13.96 4.09 0.32
C PRO A 102 14.10 4.86 -1.00
N ASN A 103 14.04 6.16 -0.93
CA ASN A 103 14.87 7.00 -1.77
C ASN A 103 14.29 7.37 -3.11
N LEU A 104 13.61 8.47 -3.04
CA LEU A 104 13.29 9.25 -4.22
C LEU A 104 14.60 9.78 -4.81
N GLN A 105 15.16 9.04 -5.76
CA GLN A 105 16.42 9.43 -6.39
C GLN A 105 16.21 10.59 -7.35
N LYS A 106 17.17 11.51 -7.39
CA LYS A 106 17.21 12.66 -8.30
C LYS A 106 16.90 12.31 -9.76
N TYR A 107 17.44 11.19 -10.25
CA TYR A 107 17.27 10.74 -11.63
C TYR A 107 15.84 10.27 -11.96
N ASN A 108 15.04 9.92 -10.97
CA ASN A 108 13.67 9.45 -11.15
C ASN A 108 12.61 10.53 -10.88
N LYS A 109 12.98 11.81 -10.80
CA LYS A 109 12.10 12.92 -10.41
C LYS A 109 11.30 12.60 -9.14
N TYR A 110 11.95 11.95 -8.18
CA TYR A 110 11.36 11.60 -6.87
C TYR A 110 10.04 10.84 -6.98
N LYS A 111 9.96 9.87 -7.87
CA LYS A 111 8.81 8.97 -8.01
C LYS A 111 8.86 7.91 -6.91
N GLY A 112 8.01 8.00 -5.94
CA GLY A 112 7.96 7.02 -4.84
C GLY A 112 6.74 7.23 -3.95
N VAL A 113 6.06 8.36 -4.14
CA VAL A 113 4.79 8.65 -3.48
C VAL A 113 3.67 8.40 -4.49
N GLN A 114 2.91 7.34 -4.29
CA GLN A 114 1.74 7.03 -5.12
C GLN A 114 0.49 7.38 -4.33
N VAL A 115 -0.45 8.09 -4.97
CA VAL A 115 -1.69 8.54 -4.36
C VAL A 115 -2.90 7.99 -5.11
N THR A 116 -3.92 7.60 -4.35
CA THR A 116 -5.25 7.30 -4.87
C THR A 116 -6.25 8.37 -4.42
N HIS A 117 -7.20 8.71 -5.30
CA HIS A 117 -8.32 9.60 -4.98
C HIS A 117 -9.68 8.91 -5.14
N ASP A 118 -9.68 7.64 -5.45
CA ASP A 118 -10.85 6.82 -5.78
C ASP A 118 -10.97 5.55 -4.92
N GLY A 119 -10.32 5.56 -3.74
CA GLY A 119 -10.38 4.45 -2.80
C GLY A 119 -9.49 3.28 -3.14
N GLY A 120 -8.47 3.50 -3.96
CA GLY A 120 -7.49 2.47 -4.32
C GLY A 120 -7.75 1.76 -5.64
N LYS A 121 -8.70 2.25 -6.46
CA LYS A 121 -8.92 1.72 -7.80
C LYS A 121 -7.74 2.03 -8.70
N THR A 122 -7.35 3.30 -8.72
CA THR A 122 -6.19 3.77 -9.48
C THR A 122 -5.19 4.50 -8.60
N PHE A 123 -3.92 4.47 -8.99
CA PHE A 123 -2.84 5.18 -8.32
C PHE A 123 -2.09 6.07 -9.31
N ILE A 124 -1.75 7.27 -8.88
CA ILE A 124 -1.02 8.28 -9.63
C ILE A 124 0.26 8.62 -8.87
N ASN A 125 1.37 8.82 -9.57
CA ASN A 125 2.59 9.27 -8.92
C ASN A 125 2.45 10.74 -8.50
N GLY A 126 2.65 11.02 -7.23
CA GLY A 126 2.85 12.37 -6.72
C GLY A 126 4.20 12.93 -7.19
N VAL A 127 4.24 14.22 -7.45
CA VAL A 127 5.44 14.92 -7.92
C VAL A 127 5.98 15.81 -6.78
N ILE A 128 7.22 15.58 -6.38
CA ILE A 128 7.92 16.47 -5.43
C ILE A 128 8.66 17.53 -6.24
N ASN A 129 8.21 18.77 -6.10
CA ASN A 129 8.82 19.94 -6.71
C ASN A 129 9.95 20.46 -5.81
N TYR A 130 11.11 19.86 -5.95
CA TYR A 130 12.29 20.26 -5.22
C TYR A 130 13.54 20.14 -6.10
N GLU A 131 14.16 21.24 -6.38
CA GLU A 131 15.37 21.34 -7.19
C GLU A 131 16.52 21.86 -6.33
N ASN A 132 17.40 20.99 -5.90
CA ASN A 132 18.66 21.35 -5.29
C ASN A 132 19.75 20.46 -5.89
N PRO A 133 20.77 21.04 -6.56
CA PRO A 133 21.82 20.27 -7.22
C PRO A 133 22.66 19.41 -6.27
N ASN A 134 22.71 19.77 -4.99
CA ASN A 134 23.53 19.12 -3.98
C ASN A 134 22.82 17.92 -3.31
N ILE A 135 21.53 17.70 -3.61
CA ILE A 135 20.78 16.57 -3.04
C ILE A 135 20.92 15.35 -3.90
N GLU A 136 21.28 14.25 -3.26
CA GLU A 136 21.37 12.94 -3.89
C GLU A 136 20.12 12.11 -3.63
N ILE A 137 19.58 12.18 -2.41
CA ILE A 137 18.48 11.32 -1.96
C ILE A 137 17.51 12.12 -1.11
N ILE A 138 16.20 11.92 -1.34
CA ILE A 138 15.12 12.31 -0.44
C ILE A 138 14.50 11.04 0.11
N THR A 139 14.46 10.87 1.41
CA THR A 139 13.80 9.76 2.11
C THR A 139 12.51 10.25 2.73
N VAL A 140 11.41 9.56 2.49
CA VAL A 140 10.15 9.82 3.19
C VAL A 140 10.21 9.14 4.55
N GLU A 141 10.08 9.93 5.62
CA GLU A 141 10.18 9.41 7.00
C GLU A 141 8.83 8.98 7.55
N GLU A 142 7.77 9.69 7.19
CA GLU A 142 6.43 9.43 7.71
C GLU A 142 5.38 9.46 6.61
N VAL A 143 4.28 8.77 6.84
CA VAL A 143 3.12 8.85 5.95
C VAL A 143 2.52 10.25 5.97
N PRO A 144 1.95 10.73 4.84
CA PRO A 144 1.32 12.04 4.79
C PRO A 144 0.22 12.21 5.85
N TYR A 145 0.20 13.37 6.46
CA TYR A 145 -0.83 13.77 7.43
C TYR A 145 -1.44 15.12 7.11
N LYS A 146 -2.58 15.44 7.71
CA LYS A 146 -3.28 16.72 7.52
C LYS A 146 -2.85 17.75 8.56
N GLU A 147 -2.51 18.95 8.08
CA GLU A 147 -2.29 20.13 8.89
C GLU A 147 -2.90 21.36 8.19
N ASN A 148 -3.77 22.11 8.85
CA ASN A 148 -4.38 23.34 8.32
C ASN A 148 -4.93 23.24 6.89
N ASN A 149 -5.69 22.17 6.59
CA ASN A 149 -6.24 21.87 5.26
C ASN A 149 -5.22 21.50 4.17
N LYS A 150 -3.95 21.39 4.49
CA LYS A 150 -2.90 20.89 3.61
C LYS A 150 -2.50 19.48 4.02
N LEU A 151 -1.88 18.76 3.11
CA LEU A 151 -1.15 17.55 3.43
C LEU A 151 0.31 17.91 3.66
N ILE A 152 0.91 17.30 4.66
CA ILE A 152 2.34 17.44 4.97
C ILE A 152 3.02 16.11 4.75
N LEU A 153 4.19 16.14 4.15
CA LEU A 153 5.08 15.01 3.94
C LEU A 153 6.41 15.33 4.61
N HIS A 154 6.75 14.56 5.64
CA HIS A 154 8.04 14.66 6.32
C HIS A 154 9.07 13.79 5.60
N CYS A 155 10.18 14.38 5.25
CA CYS A 155 11.28 13.74 4.58
C CYS A 155 12.61 14.10 5.26
N SER A 156 13.61 13.26 5.07
CA SER A 156 15.01 13.63 5.23
C SER A 156 15.69 13.75 3.86
N ILE A 157 16.66 14.61 3.78
CA ILE A 157 17.51 14.77 2.59
C ILE A 157 18.94 14.42 2.95
N TYR A 158 19.58 13.64 2.08
CA TYR A 158 21.01 13.37 2.12
C TYR A 158 21.66 14.27 1.08
N GLN A 159 22.47 15.22 1.53
CA GLN A 159 23.09 16.23 0.67
C GLN A 159 24.56 16.42 0.97
N VAL A 160 25.31 16.89 -0.03
CA VAL A 160 26.69 17.33 0.15
C VAL A 160 26.69 18.64 0.93
N LYS A 161 27.52 18.74 1.95
CA LYS A 161 27.71 19.97 2.73
C LYS A 161 28.21 21.11 1.86
N GLU A 162 27.84 22.33 2.21
CA GLU A 162 28.23 23.53 1.46
C GLU A 162 29.76 23.72 1.37
N ASP A 163 30.49 23.32 2.40
CA ASP A 163 31.97 23.38 2.45
C ASP A 163 32.65 22.18 1.76
N LEU A 164 31.90 21.29 1.15
CA LEU A 164 32.36 20.06 0.50
C LEU A 164 33.10 19.09 1.44
N SER A 165 32.99 19.23 2.76
CA SER A 165 33.70 18.39 3.75
C SER A 165 33.07 17.04 3.96
N GLY A 166 31.97 16.71 3.30
CA GLY A 166 31.24 15.44 3.42
C GLY A 166 29.74 15.60 3.18
N TYR A 167 28.97 14.72 3.81
CA TYR A 167 27.51 14.70 3.68
C TYR A 167 26.84 15.05 5.01
N GLU A 168 25.59 15.48 4.91
CA GLU A 168 24.72 15.69 6.05
C GLU A 168 23.30 15.25 5.75
N ASP A 169 22.58 14.83 6.80
CA ASP A 169 21.16 14.58 6.78
C ASP A 169 20.43 15.80 7.34
N LYS A 170 19.33 16.19 6.69
CA LYS A 170 18.52 17.31 7.11
C LYS A 170 17.05 16.99 6.95
N ASP A 171 16.28 17.26 8.00
CA ASP A 171 14.81 17.17 7.92
C ASP A 171 14.25 18.25 7.01
N ILE A 172 13.28 17.88 6.20
CA ILE A 172 12.60 18.75 5.27
C ILE A 172 11.12 18.38 5.21
N TYR A 173 10.27 19.38 5.03
CA TYR A 173 8.84 19.20 4.96
C TYR A 173 8.32 19.73 3.64
N PHE A 174 7.48 18.92 3.01
CA PHE A 174 6.73 19.32 1.83
C PHE A 174 5.25 19.46 2.16
N GLU A 175 4.59 20.37 1.48
CA GLU A 175 3.15 20.55 1.57
C GLU A 175 2.46 20.33 0.24
N SER A 176 1.23 19.82 0.30
CA SER A 176 0.36 19.64 -0.86
C SER A 176 -1.01 20.24 -0.58
N THR A 177 -1.52 21.00 -1.55
CA THR A 177 -2.87 21.56 -1.56
C THR A 177 -3.81 20.85 -2.53
N ASP A 178 -3.29 19.94 -3.34
CA ASP A 178 -4.00 19.18 -4.37
C ASP A 178 -4.13 17.69 -4.03
N LYS A 179 -4.22 17.39 -2.74
CA LYS A 179 -4.42 16.04 -2.19
C LYS A 179 -3.28 15.06 -2.51
N GLY A 180 -2.05 15.56 -2.60
CA GLY A 180 -0.85 14.75 -2.76
C GLY A 180 -0.41 14.52 -4.20
N LEU A 181 -0.98 15.23 -5.18
CA LEU A 181 -0.51 15.17 -6.57
C LEU A 181 0.80 15.94 -6.76
N THR A 182 0.91 17.10 -6.10
CA THR A 182 2.16 17.89 -6.09
C THR A 182 2.55 18.25 -4.67
N TRP A 183 3.85 18.24 -4.42
CA TRP A 183 4.45 18.51 -3.13
C TRP A 183 5.48 19.63 -3.30
N ASN A 184 5.29 20.72 -2.61
CA ASN A 184 6.17 21.88 -2.64
C ASN A 184 6.82 22.06 -1.27
N LEU A 185 8.00 22.66 -1.23
CA LEU A 185 8.70 22.95 0.02
C LEU A 185 7.82 23.80 0.94
N LYS A 186 7.72 23.36 2.22
CA LYS A 186 6.96 24.07 3.26
C LYS A 186 7.79 25.19 3.88
#